data_046f087bd10f33ba440bd5c9bbb2c0a5
#
_entry.id   046f087bd10f33ba440bd5c9bbb2c0a5
#
_cell.length_a   1.000
_cell.length_b   1.000
_cell.length_c   1.000
_cell.angle_alpha   90.00
_cell.angle_beta   90.00
_cell.angle_gamma   90.00
#
_symmetry.space_group_name_H-M   'P 1'
#
loop_
_entity.id
_entity.type
_entity.pdbx_description
1 polymer ?
#
loop_
_entity_poly.entity_id
_entity_poly.type
_entity_poly.pdbx_seq_one_letter_code
_entity_poly.pdbx_strand_id
1 'polypeptide(L)'
;GYDTRDYFALDARLGTNEDFSDVCKDLHDHDIKIVLDGVFNHVGRGFFAFKDVCEKKWDSAYKDWFNISFDGNSPYNDGFWYEGWEGYYNLVKLNLNNPDVVNYLIESVRGWVNEFDIDGIRLDVAYCLNRDFMKRLRYETDRMKQEFFLVGEMLHGDYNTIVNDECLHSATNYECYKGLYSSFNSMNMFEIAHSIERQFGKEPWCLYTG
;
A
#
# COMPACT_ATOMS: atom_id res chain seq x y z
N GLY A 1 3.18 9.11 9.00
CA GLY A 1 3.36 7.72 9.00
C GLY A 1 3.53 7.04 7.65
N TYR A 2 3.20 7.68 6.51
CA TYR A 2 3.30 7.00 5.20
C TYR A 2 4.66 7.22 4.50
N ASP A 3 5.64 7.80 5.18
CA ASP A 3 7.00 8.01 4.70
C ASP A 3 7.96 6.88 5.15
N THR A 4 7.67 5.66 4.72
CA THR A 4 8.39 4.45 5.11
C THR A 4 9.90 4.60 4.94
N ARG A 5 10.66 4.28 5.98
CA ARG A 5 12.14 4.31 5.99
C ARG A 5 12.76 2.93 5.95
N ASP A 6 12.08 1.96 6.56
CA ASP A 6 12.50 0.58 6.64
C ASP A 6 11.26 -0.32 6.71
N TYR A 7 11.21 -1.35 5.88
CA TYR A 7 10.10 -2.31 5.87
C TYR A 7 10.33 -3.47 6.86
N PHE A 8 11.52 -3.59 7.43
CA PHE A 8 11.90 -4.69 8.32
C PHE A 8 11.97 -4.28 9.79
N ALA A 9 11.84 -3.01 10.10
CA ALA A 9 11.90 -2.49 11.45
C ALA A 9 10.67 -1.68 11.81
N LEU A 10 10.13 -1.94 13.00
CA LEU A 10 9.08 -1.12 13.58
C LEU A 10 9.62 0.27 13.93
N ASP A 11 8.77 1.29 13.91
CA ASP A 11 9.12 2.63 14.40
C ASP A 11 9.43 2.54 15.91
N ALA A 12 10.65 2.88 16.30
CA ALA A 12 11.13 2.79 17.69
C ALA A 12 10.28 3.61 18.69
N ARG A 13 9.45 4.53 18.20
CA ARG A 13 8.48 5.25 19.05
C ARG A 13 7.30 4.39 19.47
N LEU A 14 7.02 3.30 18.74
CA LEU A 14 5.91 2.39 18.99
C LEU A 14 6.35 1.11 19.73
N GLY A 15 7.65 0.79 19.69
CA GLY A 15 8.21 -0.41 20.29
C GLY A 15 9.25 -1.08 19.40
N THR A 16 9.50 -2.34 19.68
CA THR A 16 10.40 -3.21 18.91
C THR A 16 9.62 -4.20 18.06
N ASN A 17 10.29 -4.88 17.13
CA ASN A 17 9.70 -5.98 16.39
C ASN A 17 9.21 -7.10 17.33
N GLU A 18 9.94 -7.37 18.42
CA GLU A 18 9.55 -8.36 19.43
C GLU A 18 8.25 -7.96 20.14
N ASP A 19 8.13 -6.69 20.57
CA ASP A 19 6.89 -6.16 21.17
C ASP A 19 5.70 -6.33 20.21
N PHE A 20 5.88 -6.07 18.91
CA PHE A 20 4.83 -6.22 17.93
C PHE A 20 4.47 -7.69 17.66
N SER A 21 5.47 -8.58 17.65
CA SER A 21 5.25 -10.02 17.54
C SER A 21 4.42 -10.55 18.72
N ASP A 22 4.70 -10.09 19.94
CA ASP A 22 3.93 -10.45 21.13
C ASP A 22 2.48 -9.95 21.06
N VAL A 23 2.27 -8.72 20.58
CA VAL A 23 0.93 -8.16 20.34
C VAL A 23 0.17 -8.99 19.30
N CYS A 24 0.82 -9.38 18.19
CA CYS A 24 0.18 -10.19 17.15
C CYS A 24 -0.27 -11.55 17.71
N LYS A 25 0.58 -12.18 18.53
CA LYS A 25 0.24 -13.44 19.18
C LYS A 25 -0.94 -13.30 20.13
N ASP A 26 -0.94 -12.25 20.96
CA ASP A 26 -2.05 -11.99 21.89
C ASP A 26 -3.38 -11.76 21.14
N LEU A 27 -3.34 -11.04 20.01
CA LEU A 27 -4.51 -10.84 19.15
C LEU A 27 -5.02 -12.16 18.56
N HIS A 28 -4.14 -13.03 18.07
CA HIS A 28 -4.51 -14.35 17.56
C HIS A 28 -5.10 -15.26 18.64
N ASP A 29 -4.58 -15.21 19.88
CA ASP A 29 -5.14 -15.95 21.01
C ASP A 29 -6.59 -15.51 21.35
N HIS A 30 -7.01 -14.34 20.82
CA HIS A 30 -8.38 -13.81 20.92
C HIS A 30 -9.19 -13.88 19.61
N ASP A 31 -8.76 -14.68 18.63
CA ASP A 31 -9.38 -14.82 17.31
C ASP A 31 -9.44 -13.51 16.51
N ILE A 32 -8.50 -12.58 16.73
CA ILE A 32 -8.41 -11.32 16.00
C ILE A 32 -7.34 -11.42 14.92
N LYS A 33 -7.74 -11.19 13.67
CA LYS A 33 -6.85 -11.17 12.49
C LYS A 33 -6.12 -9.84 12.36
N ILE A 34 -4.87 -9.90 11.87
CA ILE A 34 -4.00 -8.73 11.72
C ILE A 34 -3.82 -8.41 10.23
N VAL A 35 -4.20 -7.20 9.84
CA VAL A 35 -4.00 -6.65 8.50
C VAL A 35 -3.07 -5.45 8.62
N LEU A 36 -1.85 -5.54 8.06
CA LEU A 36 -0.90 -4.43 8.06
C LEU A 36 -1.14 -3.49 6.87
N ASP A 37 -0.75 -2.24 7.06
CA ASP A 37 -0.77 -1.24 5.99
C ASP A 37 0.49 -1.38 5.11
N GLY A 38 0.30 -1.74 3.85
CA GLY A 38 1.35 -1.91 2.84
C GLY A 38 1.51 -0.65 2.00
N VAL A 39 2.44 0.23 2.40
CA VAL A 39 2.77 1.45 1.66
C VAL A 39 3.82 1.12 0.61
N PHE A 40 3.40 0.67 -0.58
CA PHE A 40 4.29 0.17 -1.64
C PHE A 40 4.41 1.09 -2.85
N ASN A 41 3.61 2.15 -2.92
CA ASN A 41 3.70 3.12 -4.01
C ASN A 41 4.90 4.07 -3.85
N HIS A 42 5.26 4.40 -2.63
CA HIS A 42 6.30 5.39 -2.32
C HIS A 42 6.98 5.08 -0.99
N VAL A 43 8.11 5.72 -0.78
CA VAL A 43 8.90 5.65 0.47
C VAL A 43 9.29 7.05 0.94
N GLY A 44 9.69 7.17 2.19
CA GLY A 44 10.27 8.40 2.71
C GLY A 44 11.67 8.66 2.16
N ARG A 45 12.11 9.91 2.17
CA ARG A 45 13.48 10.30 1.79
C ARG A 45 14.56 9.66 2.65
N GLY A 46 14.19 9.14 3.83
CA GLY A 46 15.08 8.39 4.72
C GLY A 46 15.27 6.91 4.35
N PHE A 47 14.58 6.41 3.32
CA PHE A 47 14.73 5.05 2.84
C PHE A 47 16.14 4.79 2.30
N PHE A 48 16.74 3.65 2.64
CA PHE A 48 18.16 3.38 2.40
C PHE A 48 18.57 3.54 0.93
N ALA A 49 17.77 3.01 0.01
CA ALA A 49 18.07 3.08 -1.42
C ALA A 49 18.01 4.52 -1.95
N PHE A 50 17.07 5.34 -1.46
CA PHE A 50 16.99 6.74 -1.86
C PHE A 50 18.12 7.58 -1.27
N LYS A 51 18.55 7.31 -0.05
CA LYS A 51 19.74 7.93 0.55
C LYS A 51 20.99 7.63 -0.27
N ASP A 52 21.18 6.38 -0.70
CA ASP A 52 22.30 6.01 -1.57
C ASP A 52 22.27 6.80 -2.89
N VAL A 53 21.07 6.97 -3.50
CA VAL A 53 20.94 7.82 -4.69
C VAL A 53 21.30 9.29 -4.41
N CYS A 54 20.87 9.83 -3.26
CA CYS A 54 21.23 11.19 -2.86
C CYS A 54 22.74 11.37 -2.69
N GLU A 55 23.44 10.35 -2.22
CA GLU A 55 24.90 10.38 -2.01
C GLU A 55 25.69 10.13 -3.30
N LYS A 56 25.36 9.06 -4.03
CA LYS A 56 26.14 8.58 -5.20
C LYS A 56 25.64 9.06 -6.55
N LYS A 57 24.42 9.61 -6.60
CA LYS A 57 23.81 10.14 -7.84
C LYS A 57 23.77 9.05 -8.92
N TRP A 58 24.37 9.35 -10.05
CA TRP A 58 24.44 8.46 -11.22
C TRP A 58 25.10 7.11 -10.93
N ASP A 59 26.02 7.06 -9.97
CA ASP A 59 26.77 5.86 -9.61
C ASP A 59 26.04 4.97 -8.61
N SER A 60 24.84 5.36 -8.14
CA SER A 60 24.03 4.56 -7.26
C SER A 60 23.51 3.31 -7.97
N ALA A 61 23.64 2.16 -7.31
CA ALA A 61 23.03 0.91 -7.74
C ALA A 61 21.49 0.93 -7.67
N TYR A 62 20.92 1.87 -6.93
CA TYR A 62 19.47 1.98 -6.68
C TYR A 62 18.78 3.07 -7.50
N LYS A 63 19.48 3.75 -8.43
CA LYS A 63 18.86 4.84 -9.22
C LYS A 63 17.62 4.39 -9.98
N ASP A 64 17.62 3.17 -10.50
CA ASP A 64 16.51 2.60 -11.27
C ASP A 64 15.34 2.07 -10.40
N TRP A 65 15.49 2.15 -9.07
CA TRP A 65 14.40 1.87 -8.12
C TRP A 65 13.37 2.99 -8.08
N PHE A 66 13.70 4.14 -8.63
CA PHE A 66 12.89 5.35 -8.65
C PHE A 66 12.83 5.91 -10.08
N ASN A 67 11.81 6.73 -10.35
CA ASN A 67 11.75 7.48 -11.60
C ASN A 67 12.57 8.76 -11.44
N ILE A 68 13.80 8.80 -11.95
CA ILE A 68 14.78 9.86 -11.75
C ILE A 68 15.19 10.48 -13.10
N SER A 69 15.42 11.79 -13.11
CA SER A 69 16.10 12.51 -14.20
C SER A 69 17.26 13.35 -13.66
N PHE A 70 18.44 13.10 -14.19
CA PHE A 70 19.64 13.87 -13.83
C PHE A 70 19.75 15.19 -14.59
N ASP A 71 18.86 15.45 -15.55
CA ASP A 71 18.75 16.73 -16.26
C ASP A 71 17.94 17.78 -15.50
N GLY A 72 17.32 17.39 -14.37
CA GLY A 72 16.49 18.24 -13.53
C GLY A 72 17.01 18.38 -12.11
N ASN A 73 16.21 19.05 -11.27
CA ASN A 73 16.48 19.16 -9.84
C ASN A 73 15.20 19.03 -9.05
N SER A 74 15.31 18.56 -7.81
CA SER A 74 14.19 18.50 -6.87
C SER A 74 14.06 19.81 -6.09
N PRO A 75 12.91 20.08 -5.45
CA PRO A 75 12.75 21.19 -4.51
C PRO A 75 13.71 21.14 -3.31
N TYR A 76 14.30 19.99 -3.03
CA TYR A 76 15.32 19.81 -1.99
C TYR A 76 16.75 20.08 -2.46
N ASN A 77 16.90 20.48 -3.73
CA ASN A 77 18.21 20.75 -4.35
C ASN A 77 19.13 19.50 -4.34
N ASP A 78 18.59 18.35 -4.67
CA ASP A 78 19.30 17.08 -4.66
C ASP A 78 20.29 16.93 -5.84
N GLY A 79 20.23 17.82 -6.85
CA GLY A 79 21.03 17.73 -8.09
C GLY A 79 20.46 16.72 -9.10
N PHE A 80 19.24 16.27 -8.90
CA PHE A 80 18.44 15.48 -9.82
C PHE A 80 16.95 15.67 -9.52
N TRP A 81 16.10 15.44 -10.50
CA TRP A 81 14.65 15.36 -10.34
C TRP A 81 14.24 13.92 -10.08
N TYR A 82 13.18 13.72 -9.29
CA TYR A 82 12.53 12.43 -9.10
C TYR A 82 11.02 12.59 -8.96
N GLU A 83 10.28 11.53 -9.26
CA GLU A 83 8.84 11.51 -9.11
C GLU A 83 8.47 11.37 -7.64
N GLY A 84 7.70 12.34 -7.11
CA GLY A 84 7.03 12.23 -5.81
C GLY A 84 5.56 11.85 -6.01
N TRP A 85 4.98 11.16 -5.05
CA TRP A 85 3.55 10.84 -5.09
C TRP A 85 2.72 12.13 -5.07
N GLU A 86 1.88 12.34 -6.11
CA GLU A 86 1.07 13.55 -6.30
C GLU A 86 1.82 14.88 -6.12
N GLY A 87 3.11 14.91 -6.44
CA GLY A 87 3.96 16.09 -6.30
C GLY A 87 4.52 16.32 -4.89
N TYR A 88 4.24 15.43 -3.96
CA TYR A 88 4.86 15.44 -2.63
C TYR A 88 6.25 14.82 -2.66
N TYR A 89 7.28 15.62 -2.73
CA TYR A 89 8.68 15.18 -2.84
C TYR A 89 9.26 14.52 -1.58
N ASN A 90 8.59 14.62 -0.44
CA ASN A 90 8.93 13.83 0.75
C ASN A 90 8.46 12.36 0.63
N LEU A 91 7.59 12.05 -0.33
CA LEU A 91 7.08 10.71 -0.64
C LEU A 91 7.61 10.29 -2.00
N VAL A 92 8.77 9.64 -2.00
CA VAL A 92 9.51 9.27 -3.22
C VAL A 92 8.87 8.05 -3.85
N LYS A 93 8.37 8.17 -5.07
CA LYS A 93 7.67 7.10 -5.76
C LYS A 93 8.63 5.98 -6.16
N LEU A 94 8.24 4.73 -5.86
CA LEU A 94 8.96 3.53 -6.26
C LEU A 94 8.64 3.15 -7.72
N ASN A 95 9.65 2.67 -8.43
CA ASN A 95 9.49 2.11 -9.76
C ASN A 95 9.08 0.63 -9.68
N LEU A 96 7.78 0.36 -9.60
CA LEU A 96 7.24 -1.01 -9.53
C LEU A 96 7.37 -1.82 -10.85
N ASN A 97 7.94 -1.24 -11.91
CA ASN A 97 8.36 -2.01 -13.09
C ASN A 97 9.77 -2.60 -12.92
N ASN A 98 10.52 -2.16 -11.93
CA ASN A 98 11.83 -2.72 -11.62
C ASN A 98 11.66 -4.02 -10.80
N PRO A 99 12.16 -5.17 -11.31
CA PRO A 99 12.00 -6.46 -10.61
C PRO A 99 12.71 -6.50 -9.26
N ASP A 100 13.80 -5.77 -9.07
CA ASP A 100 14.51 -5.74 -7.78
C ASP A 100 13.69 -5.02 -6.72
N VAL A 101 12.97 -3.95 -7.09
CA VAL A 101 12.02 -3.26 -6.19
C VAL A 101 10.89 -4.22 -5.80
N VAL A 102 10.28 -4.87 -6.80
CA VAL A 102 9.19 -5.84 -6.56
C VAL A 102 9.66 -6.97 -5.65
N ASN A 103 10.83 -7.56 -5.92
CA ASN A 103 11.38 -8.64 -5.09
C ASN A 103 11.65 -8.16 -3.66
N TYR A 104 12.23 -6.97 -3.48
CA TYR A 104 12.48 -6.40 -2.16
C TYR A 104 11.18 -6.23 -1.35
N LEU A 105 10.11 -5.71 -1.98
CA LEU A 105 8.82 -5.54 -1.33
C LEU A 105 8.16 -6.90 -0.99
N ILE A 106 8.24 -7.88 -1.88
CA ILE A 106 7.74 -9.25 -1.61
C ILE A 106 8.49 -9.90 -0.45
N GLU A 107 9.83 -9.73 -0.38
CA GLU A 107 10.62 -10.26 0.74
C GLU A 107 10.29 -9.54 2.07
N SER A 108 9.96 -8.25 2.05
CA SER A 108 9.47 -7.57 3.26
C SER A 108 8.15 -8.17 3.74
N VAL A 109 7.21 -8.42 2.83
CA VAL A 109 5.94 -9.11 3.17
C VAL A 109 6.20 -10.51 3.73
N ARG A 110 7.11 -11.25 3.12
CA ARG A 110 7.53 -12.57 3.62
C ARG A 110 8.10 -12.48 5.04
N GLY A 111 8.91 -11.46 5.29
CA GLY A 111 9.42 -11.15 6.63
C GLY A 111 8.29 -10.92 7.62
N TRP A 112 7.29 -10.11 7.27
CA TRP A 112 6.15 -9.82 8.15
C TRP A 112 5.29 -11.06 8.45
N VAL A 113 5.07 -11.93 7.45
CA VAL A 113 4.37 -13.20 7.66
C VAL A 113 5.17 -14.12 8.59
N ASN A 114 6.48 -14.23 8.38
CA ASN A 114 7.32 -15.14 9.16
C ASN A 114 7.54 -14.65 10.61
N GLU A 115 7.68 -13.34 10.81
CA GLU A 115 8.04 -12.76 12.12
C GLU A 115 6.79 -12.44 12.95
N PHE A 116 5.73 -11.92 12.31
CA PHE A 116 4.53 -11.41 12.99
C PHE A 116 3.27 -12.25 12.73
N ASP A 117 3.36 -13.22 11.83
CA ASP A 117 2.21 -14.06 11.42
C ASP A 117 0.98 -13.26 10.96
N ILE A 118 1.17 -12.12 10.28
CA ILE A 118 0.08 -11.29 9.80
C ILE A 118 -0.88 -12.06 8.88
N ASP A 119 -2.16 -11.67 8.87
CA ASP A 119 -3.23 -12.34 8.12
C ASP A 119 -3.60 -11.62 6.82
N GLY A 120 -3.07 -10.43 6.60
CA GLY A 120 -3.38 -9.68 5.41
C GLY A 120 -2.65 -8.35 5.30
N ILE A 121 -2.87 -7.69 4.18
CA ILE A 121 -2.33 -6.36 3.89
C ILE A 121 -3.44 -5.47 3.32
N ARG A 122 -3.53 -4.26 3.84
CA ARG A 122 -4.22 -3.16 3.18
C ARG A 122 -3.21 -2.42 2.32
N LEU A 123 -3.43 -2.36 1.02
CA LEU A 123 -2.57 -1.62 0.09
C LEU A 123 -2.96 -0.15 0.08
N ASP A 124 -2.06 0.69 0.58
CA ASP A 124 -2.17 2.14 0.49
C ASP A 124 -2.19 2.58 -0.97
N VAL A 125 -3.07 3.51 -1.32
CA VAL A 125 -3.27 4.06 -2.66
C VAL A 125 -3.26 3.01 -3.78
N ALA A 126 -3.99 1.92 -3.60
CA ALA A 126 -4.00 0.78 -4.52
C ALA A 126 -4.33 1.18 -5.97
N TYR A 127 -5.11 2.24 -6.18
CA TYR A 127 -5.41 2.79 -7.51
C TYR A 127 -4.18 3.36 -8.25
N CYS A 128 -3.08 3.64 -7.53
CA CYS A 128 -1.80 4.09 -8.09
C CYS A 128 -0.80 2.95 -8.34
N LEU A 129 -1.06 1.75 -7.81
CA LEU A 129 -0.14 0.62 -7.90
C LEU A 129 -0.20 -0.05 -9.28
N ASN A 130 0.96 -0.58 -9.69
CA ASN A 130 1.07 -1.39 -10.89
C ASN A 130 0.30 -2.72 -10.72
N ARG A 131 -0.51 -3.10 -11.71
CA ARG A 131 -1.30 -4.34 -11.66
C ARG A 131 -0.43 -5.60 -11.63
N ASP A 132 0.69 -5.62 -12.35
CA ASP A 132 1.58 -6.76 -12.36
C ASP A 132 2.22 -6.98 -10.99
N PHE A 133 2.51 -5.88 -10.27
CA PHE A 133 2.92 -5.96 -8.88
C PHE A 133 1.82 -6.57 -7.99
N MET A 134 0.55 -6.14 -8.13
CA MET A 134 -0.56 -6.70 -7.34
C MET A 134 -0.77 -8.18 -7.64
N LYS A 135 -0.69 -8.60 -8.91
CA LYS A 135 -0.76 -10.01 -9.31
C LYS A 135 0.38 -10.83 -8.70
N ARG A 136 1.59 -10.30 -8.74
CA ARG A 136 2.75 -10.94 -8.13
C ARG A 136 2.60 -11.04 -6.62
N LEU A 137 2.13 -9.97 -5.96
CA LEU A 137 1.86 -9.96 -4.52
C LEU A 137 0.81 -11.03 -4.16
N ARG A 138 -0.32 -11.08 -4.89
CA ARG A 138 -1.37 -12.08 -4.69
C ARG A 138 -0.81 -13.50 -4.79
N TYR A 139 -0.11 -13.79 -5.88
CA TYR A 139 0.49 -15.10 -6.11
C TYR A 139 1.44 -15.53 -4.98
N GLU A 140 2.27 -14.62 -4.48
CA GLU A 140 3.21 -14.93 -3.40
C GLU A 140 2.51 -15.08 -2.05
N THR A 141 1.58 -14.20 -1.72
CA THR A 141 0.88 -14.24 -0.42
C THR A 141 -0.02 -15.46 -0.28
N ASP A 142 -0.70 -15.91 -1.33
CA ASP A 142 -1.48 -17.16 -1.35
C ASP A 142 -0.62 -18.41 -1.05
N ARG A 143 0.72 -18.31 -1.26
CA ARG A 143 1.69 -19.37 -0.98
C ARG A 143 2.37 -19.22 0.39
N MET A 144 2.40 -18.02 0.94
CA MET A 144 2.98 -17.74 2.26
C MET A 144 2.07 -18.18 3.39
N LYS A 145 0.77 -17.90 3.27
CA LYS A 145 -0.22 -18.20 4.32
C LYS A 145 -1.58 -18.47 3.70
N GLN A 146 -2.25 -19.52 4.16
CA GLN A 146 -3.62 -19.82 3.75
C GLN A 146 -4.57 -18.71 4.19
N GLU A 147 -5.53 -18.37 3.35
CA GLU A 147 -6.52 -17.31 3.61
C GLU A 147 -5.92 -15.91 3.84
N PHE A 148 -4.72 -15.66 3.30
CA PHE A 148 -4.12 -14.33 3.39
C PHE A 148 -4.98 -13.29 2.68
N PHE A 149 -5.30 -12.20 3.35
CA PHE A 149 -6.27 -11.22 2.86
C PHE A 149 -5.60 -9.98 2.27
N LEU A 150 -5.95 -9.61 1.05
CA LEU A 150 -5.50 -8.39 0.39
C LEU A 150 -6.68 -7.45 0.17
N VAL A 151 -6.61 -6.25 0.75
CA VAL A 151 -7.58 -5.18 0.53
C VAL A 151 -6.87 -3.94 0.01
N GLY A 152 -7.38 -3.32 -1.03
CA GLY A 152 -6.81 -2.11 -1.61
C GLY A 152 -7.57 -0.86 -1.21
N GLU A 153 -6.85 0.22 -0.91
CA GLU A 153 -7.47 1.53 -0.84
C GLU A 153 -7.85 2.00 -2.24
N MET A 154 -9.14 2.21 -2.45
CA MET A 154 -9.69 2.70 -3.70
C MET A 154 -10.59 3.89 -3.43
N LEU A 155 -10.17 5.07 -3.90
CA LEU A 155 -10.95 6.30 -3.68
C LEU A 155 -12.04 6.47 -4.72
N HIS A 156 -11.78 6.06 -5.96
CA HIS A 156 -12.68 6.21 -7.10
C HIS A 156 -12.25 5.32 -8.27
N GLY A 157 -13.12 5.17 -9.25
CA GLY A 157 -12.84 4.41 -10.47
C GLY A 157 -13.55 3.06 -10.54
N ASP A 158 -13.09 2.19 -11.43
CA ASP A 158 -13.66 0.85 -11.59
C ASP A 158 -12.94 -0.14 -10.67
N TYR A 159 -13.63 -0.56 -9.62
CA TYR A 159 -13.12 -1.51 -8.62
C TYR A 159 -12.71 -2.86 -9.22
N ASN A 160 -13.40 -3.32 -10.28
CA ASN A 160 -13.09 -4.60 -10.92
C ASN A 160 -11.68 -4.63 -11.52
N THR A 161 -11.07 -3.46 -11.75
CA THR A 161 -9.71 -3.37 -12.28
C THR A 161 -8.65 -3.91 -11.32
N ILE A 162 -8.89 -3.84 -10.02
CA ILE A 162 -7.96 -4.28 -8.97
C ILE A 162 -8.55 -5.38 -8.09
N VAL A 163 -9.88 -5.52 -8.01
CA VAL A 163 -10.55 -6.55 -7.21
C VAL A 163 -11.04 -7.64 -8.15
N ASN A 164 -10.33 -8.75 -8.19
CA ASN A 164 -10.60 -9.91 -9.04
C ASN A 164 -9.73 -11.09 -8.57
N ASP A 165 -9.90 -12.25 -9.20
CA ASP A 165 -9.21 -13.49 -8.82
C ASP A 165 -7.67 -13.42 -8.92
N GLU A 166 -7.12 -12.49 -9.70
CA GLU A 166 -5.68 -12.37 -9.93
C GLU A 166 -4.99 -11.30 -9.04
N CYS A 167 -5.75 -10.32 -8.54
CA CYS A 167 -5.21 -9.16 -7.80
C CYS A 167 -5.66 -9.17 -6.34
N LEU A 168 -6.61 -8.32 -5.98
CA LEU A 168 -7.02 -8.13 -4.60
C LEU A 168 -8.35 -8.84 -4.30
N HIS A 169 -8.55 -9.22 -3.05
CA HIS A 169 -9.79 -9.83 -2.58
C HIS A 169 -10.90 -8.80 -2.42
N SER A 170 -10.55 -7.57 -2.05
CA SER A 170 -11.50 -6.50 -1.79
C SER A 170 -10.86 -5.12 -1.93
N ALA A 171 -11.67 -4.09 -1.86
CA ALA A 171 -11.24 -2.70 -1.80
C ALA A 171 -12.10 -1.89 -0.83
N THR A 172 -11.58 -0.75 -0.39
CA THR A 172 -12.33 0.21 0.44
C THR A 172 -13.49 0.80 -0.35
N ASN A 173 -14.66 0.93 0.27
CA ASN A 173 -15.85 1.44 -0.40
C ASN A 173 -16.20 2.86 0.04
N TYR A 174 -15.33 3.81 -0.28
CA TYR A 174 -15.54 5.23 0.03
C TYR A 174 -16.78 5.83 -0.66
N GLU A 175 -17.21 5.26 -1.78
CA GLU A 175 -18.40 5.73 -2.50
C GLU A 175 -19.68 5.50 -1.69
N CYS A 176 -19.87 4.27 -1.15
CA CYS A 176 -21.01 3.99 -0.27
C CYS A 176 -20.88 4.74 1.07
N TYR A 177 -19.69 4.82 1.63
CA TYR A 177 -19.44 5.64 2.82
C TYR A 177 -19.90 7.08 2.62
N LYS A 178 -19.47 7.71 1.50
CA LYS A 178 -19.90 9.07 1.15
C LYS A 178 -21.41 9.15 0.99
N GLY A 179 -22.03 8.20 0.30
CA GLY A 179 -23.48 8.14 0.12
C GLY A 179 -24.24 8.11 1.44
N LEU A 180 -23.80 7.27 2.39
CA LEU A 180 -24.36 7.19 3.74
C LEU A 180 -24.18 8.51 4.50
N TYR A 181 -22.94 8.98 4.60
CA TYR A 181 -22.61 10.20 5.33
C TYR A 181 -23.37 11.42 4.80
N SER A 182 -23.36 11.64 3.48
CA SER A 182 -24.08 12.75 2.85
C SER A 182 -25.57 12.66 3.06
N SER A 183 -26.17 11.47 2.89
CA SER A 183 -27.61 11.28 3.05
C SER A 183 -28.10 11.68 4.45
N PHE A 184 -27.41 11.26 5.49
CA PHE A 184 -27.79 11.62 6.84
C PHE A 184 -27.53 13.09 7.18
N ASN A 185 -26.45 13.67 6.69
CA ASN A 185 -26.13 15.08 6.95
C ASN A 185 -27.02 16.05 6.17
N SER A 186 -27.35 15.73 4.92
CA SER A 186 -28.22 16.57 4.05
C SER A 186 -29.71 16.23 4.13
N MET A 187 -30.08 15.15 4.85
CA MET A 187 -31.42 14.57 4.88
C MET A 187 -31.93 14.17 3.48
N ASN A 188 -31.04 13.89 2.53
CA ASN A 188 -31.33 13.47 1.18
C ASN A 188 -31.01 11.98 0.99
N MET A 189 -31.99 11.11 1.25
CA MET A 189 -31.82 9.67 1.18
C MET A 189 -31.62 9.10 -0.23
N PHE A 190 -31.80 9.90 -1.29
CA PHE A 190 -31.53 9.49 -2.66
C PHE A 190 -30.04 9.21 -2.91
N GLU A 191 -29.13 9.82 -2.15
CA GLU A 191 -27.69 9.60 -2.29
C GLU A 191 -27.29 8.17 -1.90
N ILE A 192 -27.89 7.59 -0.85
CA ILE A 192 -27.68 6.18 -0.48
C ILE A 192 -28.15 5.26 -1.62
N ALA A 193 -29.39 5.46 -2.08
CA ALA A 193 -29.98 4.63 -3.14
C ALA A 193 -29.10 4.66 -4.39
N HIS A 194 -28.66 5.86 -4.81
CA HIS A 194 -27.78 6.03 -5.96
C HIS A 194 -26.43 5.33 -5.79
N SER A 195 -25.78 5.46 -4.61
CA SER A 195 -24.50 4.83 -4.35
C SER A 195 -24.61 3.30 -4.35
N ILE A 196 -25.66 2.74 -3.78
CA ILE A 196 -25.91 1.30 -3.77
C ILE A 196 -26.19 0.80 -5.19
N GLU A 197 -27.05 1.50 -5.96
CA GLU A 197 -27.39 1.12 -7.33
C GLU A 197 -26.14 1.09 -8.25
N ARG A 198 -25.25 2.07 -8.10
CA ARG A 198 -23.98 2.11 -8.86
C ARG A 198 -23.06 0.94 -8.55
N GLN A 199 -23.15 0.36 -7.34
CA GLN A 199 -22.33 -0.76 -6.91
C GLN A 199 -23.00 -2.11 -7.17
N PHE A 200 -24.30 -2.11 -7.43
CA PHE A 200 -25.04 -3.32 -7.67
C PHE A 200 -24.55 -4.01 -8.96
N GLY A 201 -24.20 -5.29 -8.83
CA GLY A 201 -23.62 -6.06 -9.94
C GLY A 201 -22.13 -5.87 -10.17
N LYS A 202 -21.43 -5.12 -9.33
CA LYS A 202 -19.98 -5.12 -9.26
C LYS A 202 -19.52 -6.17 -8.26
N GLU A 203 -18.76 -7.12 -8.71
CA GLU A 203 -18.18 -8.17 -7.87
C GLU A 203 -16.65 -8.13 -7.96
N PRO A 204 -15.97 -8.58 -6.91
CA PRO A 204 -16.47 -8.91 -5.55
C PRO A 204 -16.83 -7.67 -4.73
N TRP A 205 -17.59 -7.88 -3.67
CA TRP A 205 -18.06 -6.82 -2.78
C TRP A 205 -16.91 -6.10 -2.09
N CYS A 206 -16.95 -4.78 -2.14
CA CYS A 206 -15.96 -3.95 -1.47
C CYS A 206 -16.22 -3.86 0.03
N LEU A 207 -15.12 -3.83 0.80
CA LEU A 207 -15.20 -3.57 2.23
C LEU A 207 -15.65 -2.14 2.53
N TYR A 208 -16.33 -2.00 3.63
CA TYR A 208 -16.72 -0.74 4.20
C TYR A 208 -15.62 -0.25 5.14
N THR A 209 -15.07 0.94 4.87
CA THR A 209 -14.20 1.64 5.81
C THR A 209 -14.87 2.96 6.19
N GLY A 210 -15.14 3.12 7.46
CA GLY A 210 -15.64 4.34 8.06
C GLY A 210 -14.60 5.00 8.93
#